data_1927e45b83b03b2856aaa3424fa18618
#
_entry.id   1927e45b83b03b2856aaa3424fa18618
#
_cell.length_a   1.000
_cell.length_b   1.000
_cell.length_c   1.000
_cell.angle_alpha   90.00
_cell.angle_beta   90.00
_cell.angle_gamma   90.00
#
_symmetry.space_group_name_H-M   'P 1'
#
loop_
_entity.id
_entity.type
_entity.pdbx_description
1 polymer ?
#
loop_
_entity_poly.entity_id
_entity_poly.type
_entity_poly.pdbx_seq_one_letter_code
_entity_poly.pdbx_strand_id
1 'polypeptide(L)'
;KGELHLFYIENKRVLLMGLGHKENFDSNQARLIAGSASRFAIDKKIDNFSIECFPDQKEHCQAFGEGLVLGSYQFFDYQTKKENKKCILQTVSVMGCDSEHILTGTAIGESVCLARDLGNAPGNVATPSKLANVAKEIAEEGQMKVTIFDREEFTEMGMGGLAGVAIGTDEPPKFIILEYMNGGDSKPKVLVGKGLTFDSGGISIKPAPKMDEMKYDMCGSTVVLGIFKALALLK
;
A
#
# COMPACT_ATOMS: atom_id res chain seq x y z
N LYS A 1 24.59 10.12 -7.58
CA LYS A 1 23.30 9.50 -7.79
C LYS A 1 22.41 9.81 -6.57
N GLY A 2 21.18 10.31 -6.80
CA GLY A 2 20.25 10.69 -5.73
C GLY A 2 20.60 11.98 -4.98
N GLU A 3 21.59 12.72 -5.42
CA GLU A 3 21.95 14.01 -4.83
C GLU A 3 20.91 15.07 -5.19
N LEU A 4 20.54 15.90 -4.23
CA LEU A 4 19.47 16.90 -4.34
C LEU A 4 20.06 18.28 -4.09
N HIS A 5 19.88 19.20 -5.03
CA HIS A 5 20.31 20.59 -4.89
C HIS A 5 19.14 21.54 -5.14
N LEU A 6 18.83 22.37 -4.14
CA LEU A 6 17.77 23.37 -4.25
C LEU A 6 18.37 24.74 -4.61
N PHE A 7 17.88 25.32 -5.70
CA PHE A 7 18.23 26.63 -6.18
C PHE A 7 17.05 27.60 -6.08
N TYR A 8 17.35 28.86 -5.96
CA TYR A 8 16.37 29.95 -6.01
C TYR A 8 16.69 30.80 -7.24
N ILE A 9 15.82 30.79 -8.23
CA ILE A 9 15.98 31.51 -9.50
C ILE A 9 14.72 32.36 -9.71
N GLU A 10 14.86 33.69 -9.77
CA GLU A 10 13.75 34.63 -10.09
C GLU A 10 12.45 34.33 -9.29
N ASN A 11 12.53 34.20 -7.99
CA ASN A 11 11.42 33.85 -7.09
C ASN A 11 10.85 32.42 -7.28
N LYS A 12 11.50 31.56 -8.05
CA LYS A 12 11.15 30.15 -8.17
C LYS A 12 12.12 29.27 -7.39
N ARG A 13 11.61 28.20 -6.84
CA ARG A 13 12.42 27.13 -6.25
C ARG A 13 12.61 26.04 -7.30
N VAL A 14 13.84 25.72 -7.63
CA VAL A 14 14.21 24.69 -8.61
C VAL A 14 15.02 23.61 -7.90
N LEU A 15 14.51 22.40 -7.89
CA LEU A 15 15.21 21.24 -7.34
C LEU A 15 15.86 20.44 -8.49
N LEU A 16 17.20 20.37 -8.47
CA LEU A 16 17.93 19.48 -9.35
C LEU A 16 18.18 18.16 -8.64
N MET A 17 17.96 17.07 -9.36
CA MET A 17 18.10 15.71 -8.87
C MET A 17 19.07 14.92 -9.74
N GLY A 18 20.12 14.36 -9.12
CA GLY A 18 21.12 13.55 -9.81
C GLY A 18 20.58 12.18 -10.19
N LEU A 19 20.34 11.93 -11.49
CA LEU A 19 19.79 10.67 -12.01
C LEU A 19 20.84 9.56 -12.14
N GLY A 20 22.13 9.90 -12.10
CA GLY A 20 23.22 8.95 -12.38
C GLY A 20 23.48 8.81 -13.88
N HIS A 21 24.10 7.71 -14.28
CA HIS A 21 24.38 7.42 -15.68
C HIS A 21 23.12 6.92 -16.40
N LYS A 22 22.87 7.42 -17.60
CA LYS A 22 21.69 7.07 -18.41
C LYS A 22 21.58 5.55 -18.66
N GLU A 23 22.71 4.90 -18.91
CA GLU A 23 22.79 3.46 -19.17
C GLU A 23 22.30 2.57 -18.00
N ASN A 24 22.34 3.11 -16.80
CA ASN A 24 21.91 2.42 -15.57
C ASN A 24 20.55 2.89 -15.06
N PHE A 25 19.82 3.68 -15.86
CA PHE A 25 18.51 4.18 -15.46
C PHE A 25 17.44 3.13 -15.74
N ASP A 26 16.82 2.62 -14.69
CA ASP A 26 15.78 1.60 -14.71
C ASP A 26 14.51 2.05 -13.98
N SER A 27 13.46 1.24 -14.04
CA SER A 27 12.19 1.51 -13.36
C SER A 27 12.35 1.67 -11.84
N ASN A 28 13.29 0.96 -11.22
CA ASN A 28 13.52 1.12 -9.79
C ASN A 28 14.14 2.49 -9.47
N GLN A 29 15.03 2.98 -10.31
CA GLN A 29 15.59 4.32 -10.17
C GLN A 29 14.54 5.40 -10.40
N ALA A 30 13.67 5.24 -11.40
CA ALA A 30 12.55 6.15 -11.65
C ALA A 30 11.66 6.26 -10.39
N ARG A 31 11.32 5.12 -9.79
CA ARG A 31 10.54 5.06 -8.53
C ARG A 31 11.25 5.75 -7.35
N LEU A 32 12.53 5.49 -7.16
CA LEU A 32 13.30 6.07 -6.06
C LEU A 32 13.45 7.59 -6.20
N ILE A 33 13.68 8.08 -7.41
CA ILE A 33 13.83 9.51 -7.71
C ILE A 33 12.51 10.24 -7.46
N ALA A 34 11.42 9.73 -8.00
CA ALA A 34 10.09 10.28 -7.78
C ALA A 34 9.72 10.31 -6.29
N GLY A 35 10.00 9.21 -5.58
CA GLY A 35 9.80 9.12 -4.13
C GLY A 35 10.64 10.11 -3.34
N SER A 36 11.90 10.33 -3.76
CA SER A 36 12.79 11.32 -3.14
C SER A 36 12.30 12.75 -3.34
N ALA A 37 11.73 13.06 -4.52
CA ALA A 37 11.13 14.37 -4.80
C ALA A 37 9.93 14.64 -3.89
N SER A 38 9.01 13.67 -3.76
CA SER A 38 7.86 13.79 -2.87
C SER A 38 8.28 13.94 -1.40
N ARG A 39 9.25 13.15 -0.95
CA ARG A 39 9.80 13.24 0.41
C ARG A 39 10.42 14.60 0.67
N PHE A 40 11.24 15.09 -0.26
CA PHE A 40 11.87 16.42 -0.15
C PHE A 40 10.81 17.53 -0.08
N ALA A 41 9.77 17.47 -0.92
CA ALA A 41 8.69 18.45 -0.90
C ALA A 41 8.00 18.49 0.48
N ILE A 42 7.67 17.33 1.04
CA ILE A 42 7.06 17.21 2.38
C ILE A 42 7.97 17.78 3.46
N ASP A 43 9.26 17.45 3.45
CA ASP A 43 10.23 17.91 4.45
C ASP A 43 10.45 19.44 4.36
N LYS A 44 10.29 20.02 3.18
CA LYS A 44 10.36 21.48 2.95
C LYS A 44 9.00 22.18 3.06
N LYS A 45 7.94 21.47 3.43
CA LYS A 45 6.55 21.96 3.53
C LYS A 45 6.07 22.58 2.21
N ILE A 46 6.38 21.92 1.11
CA ILE A 46 5.92 22.25 -0.24
C ILE A 46 4.74 21.33 -0.54
N ASP A 47 3.58 21.91 -0.71
CA ASP A 47 2.32 21.20 -0.97
C ASP A 47 2.02 20.99 -2.45
N ASN A 48 2.67 21.76 -3.33
CA ASN A 48 2.50 21.68 -4.78
C ASN A 48 3.84 21.82 -5.49
N PHE A 49 4.12 20.96 -6.46
CA PHE A 49 5.29 21.11 -7.31
C PHE A 49 5.06 20.52 -8.70
N SER A 50 5.89 20.95 -9.66
CA SER A 50 5.97 20.34 -10.99
C SER A 50 7.30 19.59 -11.10
N ILE A 51 7.27 18.44 -11.76
CA ILE A 51 8.45 17.60 -11.98
C ILE A 51 8.50 17.14 -13.41
N GLU A 52 9.68 17.23 -14.02
CA GLU A 52 9.95 16.67 -15.33
C GLU A 52 10.39 15.21 -15.17
N CYS A 53 9.72 14.33 -15.87
CA CYS A 53 10.06 12.92 -15.96
C CYS A 53 10.86 12.71 -17.26
N PHE A 54 11.85 11.85 -17.22
CA PHE A 54 12.69 11.51 -18.39
C PHE A 54 12.52 10.01 -18.74
N PRO A 55 11.35 9.59 -19.19
CA PRO A 55 11.14 8.20 -19.52
C PRO A 55 11.64 7.92 -20.94
N ASP A 56 12.57 7.03 -21.08
CA ASP A 56 12.84 6.39 -22.35
C ASP A 56 11.85 5.23 -22.62
N GLN A 57 11.08 4.80 -21.60
CA GLN A 57 10.17 3.63 -21.66
C GLN A 57 8.92 3.86 -20.79
N LYS A 58 7.81 3.22 -21.18
CA LYS A 58 6.51 3.32 -20.49
C LYS A 58 6.56 2.82 -19.04
N GLU A 59 7.35 1.77 -18.81
CA GLU A 59 7.57 1.19 -17.48
C GLU A 59 8.23 2.19 -16.52
N HIS A 60 9.03 3.12 -17.03
CA HIS A 60 9.61 4.19 -16.23
C HIS A 60 8.54 5.20 -15.77
N CYS A 61 7.57 5.52 -16.64
CA CYS A 61 6.45 6.41 -16.29
C CYS A 61 5.60 5.79 -15.18
N GLN A 62 5.26 4.50 -15.30
CA GLN A 62 4.52 3.78 -14.25
C GLN A 62 5.29 3.79 -12.93
N ALA A 63 6.55 3.39 -12.94
CA ALA A 63 7.39 3.37 -11.75
C ALA A 63 7.55 4.76 -11.11
N PHE A 64 7.55 5.81 -11.94
CA PHE A 64 7.60 7.19 -11.49
C PHE A 64 6.32 7.58 -10.74
N GLY A 65 5.14 7.25 -11.29
CA GLY A 65 3.84 7.45 -10.61
C GLY A 65 3.78 6.71 -9.27
N GLU A 66 4.20 5.43 -9.24
CA GLU A 66 4.33 4.67 -7.98
C GLU A 66 5.21 5.41 -6.97
N GLY A 67 6.39 5.86 -7.41
CA GLY A 67 7.35 6.56 -6.56
C GLY A 67 6.81 7.83 -5.93
N LEU A 68 6.09 8.66 -6.69
CA LEU A 68 5.46 9.89 -6.19
C LEU A 68 4.53 9.60 -5.01
N VAL A 69 3.66 8.60 -5.14
CA VAL A 69 2.71 8.20 -4.10
C VAL A 69 3.44 7.57 -2.91
N LEU A 70 4.32 6.59 -3.16
CA LEU A 70 5.02 5.88 -2.09
C LEU A 70 5.95 6.80 -1.29
N GLY A 71 6.56 7.80 -1.93
CA GLY A 71 7.41 8.78 -1.28
C GLY A 71 6.62 9.80 -0.44
N SER A 72 5.37 10.06 -0.81
CA SER A 72 4.48 10.96 -0.05
C SER A 72 3.80 10.28 1.13
N TYR A 73 3.86 8.96 1.22
CA TYR A 73 3.18 8.20 2.26
C TYR A 73 3.59 8.64 3.67
N GLN A 74 2.59 8.89 4.49
CA GLN A 74 2.71 9.25 5.91
C GLN A 74 1.55 8.58 6.66
N PHE A 75 1.83 8.01 7.81
CA PHE A 75 0.82 7.43 8.69
C PHE A 75 0.67 8.31 9.94
N PHE A 76 -0.47 8.98 10.06
CA PHE A 76 -0.76 9.94 11.15
C PHE A 76 -1.86 9.47 12.09
N ASP A 77 -2.52 8.37 11.75
CA ASP A 77 -3.58 7.84 12.60
C ASP A 77 -3.02 7.56 13.99
N TYR A 78 -3.85 7.77 15.00
CA TYR A 78 -3.51 7.59 16.41
C TYR A 78 -2.45 8.56 16.98
N GLN A 79 -1.99 9.56 16.21
CA GLN A 79 -1.15 10.63 16.72
C GLN A 79 -2.00 11.75 17.32
N THR A 80 -1.87 11.99 18.62
CA THR A 80 -2.67 13.00 19.34
C THR A 80 -2.12 14.42 19.18
N LYS A 81 -0.82 14.58 18.91
CA LYS A 81 -0.17 15.88 18.75
C LYS A 81 -0.34 16.39 17.32
N LYS A 82 -1.23 17.39 17.16
CA LYS A 82 -1.50 18.03 15.85
C LYS A 82 -0.28 18.75 15.25
N GLU A 83 0.66 19.16 16.08
CA GLU A 83 1.89 19.87 15.68
C GLU A 83 2.83 19.03 14.79
N ASN A 84 2.71 17.70 14.88
CA ASN A 84 3.51 16.77 14.07
C ASN A 84 2.90 16.46 12.70
N LYS A 85 1.75 17.07 12.35
CA LYS A 85 1.20 16.89 10.99
C LYS A 85 2.18 17.50 10.00
N LYS A 86 2.90 16.63 9.30
CA LYS A 86 3.73 17.00 8.16
C LYS A 86 2.88 17.60 7.03
N CYS A 87 3.51 18.31 6.11
CA CYS A 87 2.88 18.81 4.92
C CYS A 87 2.21 17.65 4.15
N ILE A 88 0.96 17.84 3.77
CA ILE A 88 0.28 16.93 2.85
C ILE A 88 0.54 17.45 1.45
N LEU A 89 1.13 16.62 0.61
CA LEU A 89 1.32 16.92 -0.79
C LEU A 89 -0.05 16.91 -1.48
N GLN A 90 -0.45 18.05 -2.05
CA GLN A 90 -1.77 18.22 -2.66
C GLN A 90 -1.76 17.95 -4.15
N THR A 91 -0.77 18.52 -4.87
CA THR A 91 -0.71 18.42 -6.33
C THR A 91 0.71 18.24 -6.81
N VAL A 92 0.89 17.24 -7.69
CA VAL A 92 2.13 17.04 -8.44
C VAL A 92 1.80 17.07 -9.93
N SER A 93 2.34 18.06 -10.65
CA SER A 93 2.23 18.12 -12.10
C SER A 93 3.41 17.42 -12.74
N VAL A 94 3.17 16.34 -13.45
CA VAL A 94 4.22 15.55 -14.12
C VAL A 94 4.27 15.94 -15.61
N MET A 95 5.45 16.28 -16.09
CA MET A 95 5.71 16.61 -17.49
C MET A 95 6.63 15.56 -18.12
N GLY A 96 6.49 15.31 -19.41
CA GLY A 96 7.36 14.39 -20.15
C GLY A 96 7.03 12.90 -20.02
N CYS A 97 5.94 12.55 -19.32
CA CYS A 97 5.45 11.19 -19.16
C CYS A 97 4.09 10.98 -19.83
N ASP A 98 3.83 9.76 -20.25
CA ASP A 98 2.51 9.32 -20.66
C ASP A 98 1.57 9.27 -19.45
N SER A 99 0.44 9.97 -19.55
CA SER A 99 -0.52 10.11 -18.45
C SER A 99 -1.15 8.78 -18.02
N GLU A 100 -1.44 7.87 -18.96
CA GLU A 100 -2.02 6.56 -18.66
C GLU A 100 -1.09 5.73 -17.77
N HIS A 101 0.21 5.73 -18.09
CA HIS A 101 1.19 4.98 -17.31
C HIS A 101 1.47 5.62 -15.95
N ILE A 102 1.45 6.95 -15.84
CA ILE A 102 1.51 7.64 -14.54
C ILE A 102 0.31 7.27 -13.67
N LEU A 103 -0.90 7.29 -14.22
CA LEU A 103 -2.12 6.92 -13.49
C LEU A 103 -2.10 5.45 -13.04
N THR A 104 -1.61 4.55 -13.91
CA THR A 104 -1.38 3.15 -13.54
C THR A 104 -0.45 3.03 -12.34
N GLY A 105 0.69 3.74 -12.37
CA GLY A 105 1.63 3.77 -11.25
C GLY A 105 1.02 4.36 -9.98
N THR A 106 0.24 5.42 -10.11
CA THR A 106 -0.46 6.05 -8.98
C THR A 106 -1.43 5.06 -8.32
N ALA A 107 -2.25 4.36 -9.12
CA ALA A 107 -3.19 3.35 -8.62
C ALA A 107 -2.48 2.21 -7.85
N ILE A 108 -1.34 1.74 -8.37
CA ILE A 108 -0.51 0.73 -7.68
C ILE A 108 0.04 1.31 -6.37
N GLY A 109 0.57 2.54 -6.41
CA GLY A 109 1.10 3.23 -5.23
C GLY A 109 0.05 3.40 -4.12
N GLU A 110 -1.15 3.84 -4.47
CA GLU A 110 -2.30 3.98 -3.54
C GLU A 110 -2.69 2.63 -2.92
N SER A 111 -2.69 1.58 -3.73
CA SER A 111 -3.00 0.23 -3.27
C SER A 111 -1.96 -0.31 -2.27
N VAL A 112 -0.69 0.01 -2.48
CA VAL A 112 0.39 -0.29 -1.51
C VAL A 112 0.21 0.56 -0.25
N CYS A 113 -0.22 1.83 -0.36
CA CYS A 113 -0.50 2.67 0.81
C CYS A 113 -1.64 2.10 1.65
N LEU A 114 -2.72 1.60 1.04
CA LEU A 114 -3.79 0.88 1.75
C LEU A 114 -3.25 -0.31 2.55
N ALA A 115 -2.40 -1.14 1.93
CA ALA A 115 -1.80 -2.27 2.62
C ALA A 115 -0.92 -1.83 3.81
N ARG A 116 -0.19 -0.70 3.66
CA ARG A 116 0.62 -0.11 4.74
C ARG A 116 -0.25 0.46 5.87
N ASP A 117 -1.36 1.12 5.56
CA ASP A 117 -2.28 1.67 6.56
C ASP A 117 -2.85 0.55 7.43
N LEU A 118 -3.30 -0.53 6.80
CA LEU A 118 -3.80 -1.71 7.52
C LEU A 118 -2.71 -2.36 8.39
N GLY A 119 -1.50 -2.51 7.86
CA GLY A 119 -0.37 -3.06 8.62
C GLY A 119 0.08 -2.15 9.78
N ASN A 120 0.04 -0.84 9.60
CA ASN A 120 0.43 0.13 10.64
C ASN A 120 -0.62 0.29 11.74
N ALA A 121 -1.88 -0.01 11.45
CA ALA A 121 -2.95 0.04 12.44
C ALA A 121 -2.69 -0.95 13.59
N PRO A 122 -3.03 -0.59 14.84
CA PRO A 122 -2.88 -1.50 15.97
C PRO A 122 -3.85 -2.67 15.87
N GLY A 123 -3.52 -3.81 16.50
CA GLY A 123 -4.29 -5.06 16.39
C GLY A 123 -5.75 -4.98 16.89
N ASN A 124 -6.06 -4.00 17.74
CA ASN A 124 -7.44 -3.73 18.17
C ASN A 124 -8.25 -2.88 17.17
N VAL A 125 -7.64 -2.44 16.08
CA VAL A 125 -8.28 -1.71 14.98
C VAL A 125 -8.24 -2.54 13.69
N ALA A 126 -7.09 -3.09 13.33
CA ALA A 126 -6.94 -3.99 12.18
C ALA A 126 -7.41 -5.41 12.54
N THR A 127 -8.68 -5.52 12.97
CA THR A 127 -9.33 -6.78 13.35
C THR A 127 -9.75 -7.59 12.11
N PRO A 128 -10.06 -8.89 12.23
CA PRO A 128 -10.63 -9.68 11.14
C PRO A 128 -11.87 -9.04 10.52
N SER A 129 -12.75 -8.48 11.37
CA SER A 129 -13.95 -7.76 10.91
C SER A 129 -13.62 -6.51 10.09
N LYS A 130 -12.58 -5.75 10.49
CA LYS A 130 -12.10 -4.59 9.71
C LYS A 130 -11.57 -5.02 8.34
N LEU A 131 -10.76 -6.07 8.28
CA LEU A 131 -10.23 -6.59 7.01
C LEU A 131 -11.35 -7.09 6.09
N ALA A 132 -12.37 -7.75 6.65
CA ALA A 132 -13.56 -8.18 5.90
C ALA A 132 -14.34 -6.99 5.32
N ASN A 133 -14.48 -5.89 6.06
CA ASN A 133 -15.13 -4.68 5.56
C ASN A 133 -14.32 -4.02 4.45
N VAL A 134 -13.00 -3.92 4.58
CA VAL A 134 -12.13 -3.43 3.49
C VAL A 134 -12.25 -4.30 2.24
N ALA A 135 -12.35 -5.62 2.39
CA ALA A 135 -12.57 -6.52 1.27
C ALA A 135 -13.92 -6.25 0.56
N LYS A 136 -15.00 -5.94 1.31
CA LYS A 136 -16.29 -5.55 0.74
C LYS A 136 -16.19 -4.22 -0.03
N GLU A 137 -15.55 -3.22 0.54
CA GLU A 137 -15.32 -1.91 -0.09
C GLU A 137 -14.56 -2.06 -1.43
N ILE A 138 -13.50 -2.87 -1.45
CA ILE A 138 -12.74 -3.19 -2.67
C ILE A 138 -13.60 -3.93 -3.69
N ALA A 139 -14.39 -4.91 -3.25
CA ALA A 139 -15.26 -5.68 -4.12
C ALA A 139 -16.34 -4.81 -4.78
N GLU A 140 -16.95 -3.89 -4.03
CA GLU A 140 -17.93 -2.94 -4.54
C GLU A 140 -17.30 -2.01 -5.59
N GLU A 141 -16.15 -1.41 -5.29
CA GLU A 141 -15.43 -0.52 -6.21
C GLU A 141 -15.00 -1.24 -7.51
N GLY A 142 -14.48 -2.46 -7.38
CA GLY A 142 -14.01 -3.28 -8.51
C GLY A 142 -15.09 -4.10 -9.21
N GLN A 143 -16.34 -4.09 -8.73
CA GLN A 143 -17.42 -4.97 -9.19
C GLN A 143 -17.02 -6.45 -9.13
N MET A 144 -16.37 -6.82 -8.02
CA MET A 144 -15.86 -8.16 -7.76
C MET A 144 -16.81 -8.93 -6.86
N LYS A 145 -16.71 -10.26 -6.89
CA LYS A 145 -17.42 -11.09 -5.92
C LYS A 145 -16.60 -11.19 -4.64
N VAL A 146 -17.25 -11.02 -3.49
CA VAL A 146 -16.68 -11.24 -2.17
C VAL A 146 -17.52 -12.28 -1.42
N THR A 147 -16.84 -13.25 -0.82
CA THR A 147 -17.46 -14.23 0.09
C THR A 147 -16.70 -14.19 1.41
N ILE A 148 -17.43 -14.09 2.51
CA ILE A 148 -16.86 -14.03 3.86
C ILE A 148 -17.54 -15.11 4.67
N PHE A 149 -16.74 -16.02 5.20
CA PHE A 149 -17.19 -17.11 6.06
C PHE A 149 -16.86 -16.79 7.52
N ASP A 150 -17.82 -17.03 8.37
CA ASP A 150 -17.70 -16.95 9.83
C ASP A 150 -17.16 -18.25 10.42
N ARG A 151 -16.89 -18.24 11.73
CA ARG A 151 -16.30 -19.39 12.47
C ARG A 151 -17.04 -20.70 12.22
N GLU A 152 -18.36 -20.68 12.30
CA GLU A 152 -19.21 -21.84 12.14
C GLU A 152 -19.06 -22.43 10.75
N GLU A 153 -19.18 -21.59 9.73
CA GLU A 153 -19.14 -21.99 8.33
C GLU A 153 -17.79 -22.63 7.93
N PHE A 154 -16.66 -21.97 8.25
CA PHE A 154 -15.35 -22.54 7.88
C PHE A 154 -14.95 -23.74 8.77
N THR A 155 -15.55 -23.87 9.97
CA THR A 155 -15.38 -25.07 10.80
C THR A 155 -16.11 -26.26 10.20
N GLU A 156 -17.35 -26.06 9.68
CA GLU A 156 -18.11 -27.08 8.96
C GLU A 156 -17.41 -27.52 7.67
N MET A 157 -16.67 -26.61 7.02
CA MET A 157 -15.82 -26.93 5.87
C MET A 157 -14.57 -27.76 6.25
N GLY A 158 -14.34 -28.04 7.53
CA GLY A 158 -13.20 -28.80 8.01
C GLY A 158 -11.90 -27.97 8.12
N MET A 159 -11.97 -26.65 8.14
CA MET A 159 -10.79 -25.76 8.29
C MET A 159 -10.29 -25.70 9.74
N GLY A 160 -9.95 -26.87 10.32
CA GLY A 160 -9.58 -27.01 11.73
C GLY A 160 -8.38 -26.16 12.17
N GLY A 161 -7.41 -25.93 11.28
CA GLY A 161 -6.26 -25.06 11.57
C GLY A 161 -6.69 -23.61 11.82
N LEU A 162 -7.54 -23.07 10.95
CA LEU A 162 -8.08 -21.71 11.09
C LEU A 162 -8.95 -21.58 12.36
N ALA A 163 -9.84 -22.54 12.58
CA ALA A 163 -10.71 -22.59 13.76
C ALA A 163 -9.86 -22.66 15.05
N GLY A 164 -8.83 -23.50 15.08
CA GLY A 164 -7.95 -23.68 16.23
C GLY A 164 -7.17 -22.42 16.61
N VAL A 165 -6.63 -21.69 15.62
CA VAL A 165 -5.91 -20.43 15.88
C VAL A 165 -6.81 -19.36 16.49
N ALA A 166 -8.09 -19.36 16.14
CA ALA A 166 -9.06 -18.36 16.59
C ALA A 166 -9.84 -18.75 17.87
N ILE A 167 -9.54 -19.86 18.52
CA ILE A 167 -10.30 -20.36 19.67
C ILE A 167 -10.25 -19.43 20.89
N GLY A 168 -9.10 -18.77 21.09
CA GLY A 168 -8.83 -17.95 22.28
C GLY A 168 -9.22 -16.47 22.15
N THR A 169 -10.03 -16.09 21.16
CA THR A 169 -10.44 -14.69 20.95
C THR A 169 -11.95 -14.54 20.91
N ASP A 170 -12.44 -13.42 21.47
CA ASP A 170 -13.84 -12.98 21.34
C ASP A 170 -14.10 -12.26 20.01
N GLU A 171 -13.05 -11.72 19.37
CA GLU A 171 -13.15 -11.12 18.02
C GLU A 171 -13.49 -12.20 17.00
N PRO A 172 -14.58 -12.06 16.21
CA PRO A 172 -15.00 -13.08 15.28
C PRO A 172 -14.01 -13.25 14.13
N PRO A 173 -13.40 -14.44 13.99
CA PRO A 173 -12.49 -14.71 12.88
C PRO A 173 -13.24 -14.74 11.55
N LYS A 174 -12.55 -14.40 10.46
CA LYS A 174 -13.10 -14.34 9.10
C LYS A 174 -12.21 -15.10 8.12
N PHE A 175 -12.84 -15.86 7.22
CA PHE A 175 -12.19 -16.38 6.02
C PHE A 175 -12.75 -15.62 4.82
N ILE A 176 -11.88 -14.86 4.14
CA ILE A 176 -12.28 -13.89 3.11
C ILE A 176 -11.83 -14.38 1.75
N ILE A 177 -12.74 -14.45 0.78
CA ILE A 177 -12.46 -14.76 -0.62
C ILE A 177 -12.90 -13.59 -1.47
N LEU A 178 -11.98 -13.05 -2.28
CA LEU A 178 -12.23 -12.08 -3.34
C LEU A 178 -12.02 -12.77 -4.69
N GLU A 179 -12.96 -12.58 -5.62
CA GLU A 179 -12.93 -13.18 -6.96
C GLU A 179 -13.03 -12.08 -8.03
N TYR A 180 -11.98 -11.93 -8.84
CA TYR A 180 -11.95 -11.06 -10.02
C TYR A 180 -11.75 -11.92 -11.25
N MET A 181 -12.85 -12.23 -11.95
CA MET A 181 -12.90 -13.28 -12.98
C MET A 181 -12.97 -12.71 -14.41
N ASN A 182 -12.21 -11.64 -14.67
CA ASN A 182 -12.22 -10.96 -15.98
C ASN A 182 -11.22 -11.55 -16.99
N GLY A 183 -10.55 -12.65 -16.67
CA GLY A 183 -9.55 -13.30 -17.54
C GLY A 183 -10.11 -14.25 -18.60
N GLY A 184 -11.42 -14.27 -18.85
CA GLY A 184 -12.07 -15.19 -19.79
C GLY A 184 -11.87 -16.65 -19.37
N ASP A 185 -11.47 -17.50 -20.34
CA ASP A 185 -11.28 -18.96 -20.13
C ASP A 185 -9.95 -19.32 -19.44
N SER A 186 -9.16 -18.34 -19.04
CA SER A 186 -7.90 -18.57 -18.35
C SER A 186 -8.12 -19.15 -16.95
N LYS A 187 -7.27 -20.08 -16.53
CA LYS A 187 -7.30 -20.59 -15.15
C LYS A 187 -7.04 -19.46 -14.17
N PRO A 188 -7.82 -19.34 -13.08
CA PRO A 188 -7.62 -18.29 -12.09
C PRO A 188 -6.27 -18.45 -11.40
N LYS A 189 -5.62 -17.30 -11.11
CA LYS A 189 -4.44 -17.23 -10.23
C LYS A 189 -4.94 -17.04 -8.79
N VAL A 190 -4.50 -17.89 -7.90
CA VAL A 190 -4.88 -17.84 -6.48
C VAL A 190 -3.77 -17.18 -5.67
N LEU A 191 -4.12 -16.16 -4.90
CA LEU A 191 -3.26 -15.48 -3.96
C LEU A 191 -3.73 -15.80 -2.55
N VAL A 192 -2.84 -16.27 -1.68
CA VAL A 192 -3.16 -16.61 -0.29
C VAL A 192 -2.37 -15.68 0.63
N GLY A 193 -3.06 -14.95 1.48
CA GLY A 193 -2.48 -14.01 2.44
C GLY A 193 -2.74 -14.44 3.89
N LYS A 194 -1.67 -14.57 4.70
CA LYS A 194 -1.80 -14.75 6.14
C LYS A 194 -2.43 -13.52 6.77
N GLY A 195 -3.51 -13.71 7.54
CA GLY A 195 -4.30 -12.66 8.17
C GLY A 195 -4.41 -12.77 9.68
N LEU A 196 -3.38 -13.29 10.36
CA LEU A 196 -3.37 -13.34 11.82
C LEU A 196 -3.13 -11.93 12.39
N THR A 197 -4.18 -11.29 12.87
CA THR A 197 -4.19 -9.86 13.20
C THR A 197 -3.32 -9.49 14.40
N PHE A 198 -3.03 -10.45 15.29
CA PHE A 198 -2.00 -10.32 16.32
C PHE A 198 -1.57 -11.71 16.82
N ASP A 199 -0.31 -12.06 16.70
CA ASP A 199 0.23 -13.34 17.15
C ASP A 199 1.01 -13.20 18.47
N SER A 200 0.33 -13.44 19.59
CA SER A 200 0.95 -13.49 20.92
C SER A 200 1.70 -14.80 21.21
N GLY A 201 1.55 -15.82 20.34
CA GLY A 201 2.02 -17.18 20.58
C GLY A 201 1.03 -18.09 21.33
N GLY A 202 -0.03 -17.54 21.93
CA GLY A 202 -1.05 -18.27 22.68
C GLY A 202 -0.53 -18.79 24.02
N ILE A 203 -0.78 -20.07 24.37
CA ILE A 203 -0.30 -20.71 25.61
C ILE A 203 1.24 -20.68 25.68
N SER A 204 1.93 -20.92 24.56
CA SER A 204 3.37 -20.70 24.43
C SER A 204 3.64 -19.24 24.04
N ILE A 205 3.44 -18.32 25.01
CA ILE A 205 3.53 -16.90 24.77
C ILE A 205 4.92 -16.48 24.32
N LYS A 206 4.98 -15.59 23.31
CA LYS A 206 6.24 -15.03 22.82
C LYS A 206 6.93 -14.17 23.86
N PRO A 207 8.27 -14.02 23.82
CA PRO A 207 8.97 -13.05 24.66
C PRO A 207 8.43 -11.62 24.45
N ALA A 208 8.34 -10.84 25.53
CA ALA A 208 7.82 -9.47 25.51
C ALA A 208 8.56 -8.51 24.54
N PRO A 209 9.92 -8.56 24.40
CA PRO A 209 10.63 -7.73 23.45
C PRO A 209 10.12 -7.96 22.01
N LYS A 210 9.70 -6.86 21.35
CA LYS A 210 9.17 -6.83 19.98
C LYS A 210 7.87 -7.63 19.75
N MET A 211 7.16 -8.05 20.79
CA MET A 211 5.86 -8.69 20.62
C MET A 211 4.83 -7.73 20.00
N ASP A 212 4.96 -6.43 20.22
CA ASP A 212 4.15 -5.39 19.59
C ASP A 212 4.25 -5.38 18.06
N GLU A 213 5.41 -5.82 17.51
CA GLU A 213 5.58 -6.00 16.06
C GLU A 213 4.67 -7.10 15.48
N MET A 214 4.08 -7.97 16.32
CA MET A 214 3.16 -9.03 15.88
C MET A 214 1.81 -8.49 15.37
N LYS A 215 1.55 -7.20 15.45
CA LYS A 215 0.50 -6.55 14.68
C LYS A 215 0.69 -6.69 13.17
N TYR A 216 1.94 -6.88 12.70
CA TYR A 216 2.28 -7.08 11.30
C TYR A 216 2.09 -8.51 10.79
N ASP A 217 1.69 -9.45 11.65
CA ASP A 217 1.55 -10.86 11.27
C ASP A 217 0.37 -11.13 10.32
N MET A 218 -0.36 -10.09 9.98
CA MET A 218 -1.44 -10.05 9.00
C MET A 218 -1.03 -9.37 7.68
N CYS A 219 0.20 -8.92 7.51
CA CYS A 219 0.64 -8.20 6.30
C CYS A 219 0.51 -9.03 5.02
N GLY A 220 0.52 -10.36 5.09
CA GLY A 220 0.22 -11.22 3.95
C GLY A 220 -1.19 -10.96 3.41
N SER A 221 -2.21 -10.84 4.26
CA SER A 221 -3.58 -10.54 3.86
C SER A 221 -3.72 -9.10 3.33
N THR A 222 -3.02 -8.13 3.94
CA THR A 222 -3.09 -6.74 3.45
C THR A 222 -2.44 -6.58 2.08
N VAL A 223 -1.40 -7.35 1.76
CA VAL A 223 -0.82 -7.40 0.41
C VAL A 223 -1.84 -7.94 -0.59
N VAL A 224 -2.57 -9.00 -0.26
CA VAL A 224 -3.63 -9.53 -1.13
C VAL A 224 -4.74 -8.48 -1.33
N LEU A 225 -5.21 -7.82 -0.27
CA LEU A 225 -6.18 -6.72 -0.36
C LEU A 225 -5.66 -5.57 -1.24
N GLY A 226 -4.39 -5.18 -1.08
CA GLY A 226 -3.75 -4.18 -1.92
C GLY A 226 -3.72 -4.57 -3.40
N ILE A 227 -3.42 -5.83 -3.73
CA ILE A 227 -3.46 -6.33 -5.12
C ILE A 227 -4.89 -6.22 -5.68
N PHE A 228 -5.92 -6.65 -4.94
CA PHE A 228 -7.31 -6.53 -5.38
C PHE A 228 -7.75 -5.06 -5.49
N LYS A 229 -7.26 -4.18 -4.62
CA LYS A 229 -7.48 -2.72 -4.76
C LYS A 229 -6.88 -2.18 -6.06
N ALA A 230 -5.65 -2.58 -6.40
CA ALA A 230 -5.04 -2.19 -7.68
C ALA A 230 -5.86 -2.71 -8.88
N LEU A 231 -6.33 -3.96 -8.83
CA LEU A 231 -7.22 -4.49 -9.86
C LEU A 231 -8.52 -3.71 -9.98
N ALA A 232 -9.11 -3.26 -8.86
CA ALA A 232 -10.33 -2.44 -8.86
C ALA A 232 -10.11 -1.08 -9.52
N LEU A 233 -8.95 -0.47 -9.33
CA LEU A 233 -8.61 0.84 -9.89
C LEU A 233 -8.20 0.78 -11.37
N LEU A 234 -7.59 -0.32 -11.81
CA LEU A 234 -7.02 -0.46 -13.15
C LEU A 234 -7.99 -1.06 -14.19
N LYS A 235 -9.13 -1.59 -13.79
CA LYS A 235 -10.25 -2.18 -14.62
C LYS A 235 -9.93 -2.48 -16.08
#